data_126ef06e5586b46dc6ea3a7a78f60a6f
#
_entry.id   126ef06e5586b46dc6ea3a7a78f60a6f
#
_cell.length_a   1.000
_cell.length_b   1.000
_cell.length_c   1.000
_cell.angle_alpha   90.00
_cell.angle_beta   90.00
_cell.angle_gamma   90.00
#
_symmetry.space_group_name_H-M   'P 1'
#
loop_
_entity.id
_entity.type
_entity.pdbx_description
1 polymer ?
#
loop_
_entity_poly.entity_id
_entity_poly.type
_entity_poly.pdbx_seq_one_letter_code
_entity_poly.pdbx_strand_id
1 'polypeptide(L)'
;MEQVVNIPIQMISVCSTVGELTPMRFRFENEEHVLETVNVDNVHSHKDIAFNGIREIQYVCSACLNNMERIFILKYNIESHKWVMFKILA
;
A
#
# COMPACT_ATOMS: atom_id res chain seq x y z
N MET A 1 12.58 -2.94 11.97
CA MET A 1 13.61 -2.58 10.97
C MET A 1 12.93 -2.18 9.66
N GLU A 2 13.32 -1.07 9.10
CA GLU A 2 12.76 -0.59 7.84
C GLU A 2 13.37 -1.33 6.66
N GLN A 3 12.52 -1.76 5.72
CA GLN A 3 12.98 -2.47 4.54
C GLN A 3 12.25 -1.93 3.31
N VAL A 4 12.99 -1.45 2.32
CA VAL A 4 12.43 -1.01 1.04
C VAL A 4 12.19 -2.25 0.17
N VAL A 5 10.96 -2.42 -0.30
CA VAL A 5 10.58 -3.59 -1.10
C VAL A 5 10.11 -3.24 -2.51
N ASN A 6 9.45 -2.10 -2.71
CA ASN A 6 8.97 -1.62 -4.01
C ASN A 6 8.24 -2.69 -4.83
N ILE A 7 7.28 -3.37 -4.22
CA ILE A 7 6.54 -4.45 -4.87
C ILE A 7 5.26 -3.89 -5.50
N PRO A 8 5.06 -4.05 -6.82
CA PRO A 8 3.78 -3.72 -7.44
C PRO A 8 2.67 -4.60 -6.87
N ILE A 9 1.54 -3.99 -6.57
CA ILE A 9 0.41 -4.71 -5.98
C ILE A 9 -0.88 -4.42 -6.73
N GLN A 10 -1.79 -5.38 -6.69
CA GLN A 10 -3.14 -5.21 -7.18
C GLN A 10 -4.02 -4.82 -5.99
N MET A 11 -4.74 -3.71 -6.08
CA MET A 11 -5.45 -3.13 -4.95
C MET A 11 -6.96 -3.12 -5.15
N ILE A 12 -7.69 -3.49 -4.10
CA ILE A 12 -9.10 -3.17 -3.95
C ILE A 12 -9.17 -2.00 -2.97
N SER A 13 -9.63 -0.87 -3.45
CA SER A 13 -9.76 0.34 -2.65
C SER A 13 -11.18 0.84 -2.66
N VAL A 14 -11.52 1.63 -1.66
CA VAL A 14 -12.80 2.32 -1.57
C VAL A 14 -12.56 3.81 -1.81
N CYS A 15 -13.32 4.39 -2.71
CA CYS A 15 -13.35 5.83 -2.90
C CYS A 15 -14.64 6.36 -2.27
N SER A 16 -14.50 7.25 -1.29
CA SER A 16 -15.65 7.82 -0.59
C SER A 16 -16.40 8.80 -1.49
N THR A 17 -17.59 9.22 -1.03
CA THR A 17 -18.41 10.20 -1.76
C THR A 17 -17.73 11.56 -1.88
N VAL A 18 -16.72 11.85 -1.05
CA VAL A 18 -15.95 13.10 -1.11
C VAL A 18 -14.60 12.91 -1.79
N GLY A 19 -14.36 11.74 -2.40
CA GLY A 19 -13.14 11.48 -3.16
C GLY A 19 -11.95 10.99 -2.37
N GLU A 20 -12.13 10.57 -1.12
CA GLU A 20 -11.06 9.96 -0.35
C GLU A 20 -10.88 8.50 -0.72
N LEU A 21 -9.66 8.14 -1.08
CA LEU A 21 -9.29 6.77 -1.46
C LEU A 21 -8.68 6.04 -0.26
N THR A 22 -9.21 4.86 0.06
CA THR A 22 -8.74 4.05 1.18
C THR A 22 -8.37 2.66 0.70
N PRO A 23 -7.13 2.19 0.94
CA PRO A 23 -6.74 0.83 0.59
C PRO A 23 -7.41 -0.18 1.51
N MET A 24 -7.98 -1.24 0.93
CA MET A 24 -8.75 -2.24 1.68
C MET A 24 -8.11 -3.62 1.66
N ARG A 25 -7.71 -4.08 0.48
CA ARG A 25 -7.15 -5.41 0.29
C ARG A 25 -6.25 -5.38 -0.92
N PHE A 26 -5.10 -6.00 -0.83
CA PHE A 26 -4.20 -6.09 -1.98
C PHE A 26 -3.64 -7.48 -2.15
N ARG A 27 -3.11 -7.70 -3.34
CA ARG A 27 -2.54 -8.97 -3.73
C ARG A 27 -1.20 -8.69 -4.42
N PHE A 28 -0.22 -9.52 -4.12
CA PHE A 28 1.10 -9.41 -4.73
C PHE A 28 1.69 -10.80 -4.98
N GLU A 29 2.62 -10.87 -5.91
CA GLU A 29 3.37 -12.09 -6.19
C GLU A 29 4.62 -12.11 -5.32
N ASN A 30 4.79 -13.18 -4.54
CA ASN A 30 5.97 -13.32 -3.69
C ASN A 30 7.16 -13.88 -4.47
N GLU A 31 8.29 -14.10 -3.79
CA GLU A 31 9.52 -14.58 -4.43
C GLU A 31 9.38 -15.98 -5.04
N GLU A 32 8.43 -16.76 -4.58
CA GLU A 32 8.14 -18.10 -5.11
C GLU A 32 7.11 -18.07 -6.25
N HIS A 33 6.76 -16.88 -6.74
CA HIS A 33 5.74 -16.67 -7.78
C HIS A 33 4.35 -17.13 -7.37
N VAL A 34 4.06 -17.05 -6.07
CA VAL A 34 2.74 -17.36 -5.51
C VAL A 34 2.04 -16.05 -5.16
N LEU A 35 0.76 -15.94 -5.52
CA LEU A 35 -0.05 -14.77 -5.17
C LEU A 35 -0.45 -14.84 -3.71
N GLU A 36 -0.17 -13.76 -2.98
CA GLU A 36 -0.59 -13.58 -1.60
C GLU A 36 -1.59 -12.44 -1.50
N THR A 37 -2.64 -12.65 -0.71
CA THR A 37 -3.68 -11.65 -0.47
C THR A 37 -3.53 -11.11 0.94
N VAL A 38 -3.56 -9.78 1.08
CA VAL A 38 -3.41 -9.09 2.35
C VAL A 38 -4.61 -8.18 2.56
N ASN A 39 -5.30 -8.34 3.69
CA ASN A 39 -6.34 -7.43 4.13
C ASN A 39 -5.69 -6.33 4.95
N VAL A 40 -5.94 -5.07 4.59
CA VAL A 40 -5.45 -3.94 5.37
C VAL A 40 -6.32 -3.80 6.61
N ASP A 41 -5.74 -4.02 7.77
CA ASP A 41 -6.49 -3.96 9.03
C ASP A 41 -6.71 -2.52 9.49
N ASN A 42 -5.68 -1.69 9.38
CA ASN A 42 -5.75 -0.28 9.77
C ASN A 42 -4.95 0.59 8.84
N VAL A 43 -5.48 1.77 8.55
CA VAL A 43 -4.75 2.86 7.92
C VAL A 43 -4.46 3.88 9.01
N HIS A 44 -3.22 3.99 9.42
CA HIS A 44 -2.81 4.87 10.53
C HIS A 44 -2.72 6.33 10.11
N SER A 45 -2.24 6.56 8.91
CA SER A 45 -2.11 7.92 8.38
C SER A 45 -1.92 7.87 6.87
N HIS A 46 -2.13 9.02 6.24
CA HIS A 46 -1.82 9.19 4.82
C HIS A 46 -1.37 10.61 4.57
N LYS A 47 -0.62 10.82 3.51
CA LYS A 47 -0.22 12.16 3.08
C LYS A 47 -0.06 12.22 1.57
N ASP A 48 -0.36 13.38 1.02
CA ASP A 48 -0.14 13.67 -0.39
C ASP A 48 1.29 14.18 -0.57
N ILE A 49 1.97 13.63 -1.55
CA ILE A 49 3.34 14.01 -1.86
C ILE A 49 3.41 14.42 -3.32
N ALA A 50 4.05 15.55 -3.59
CA ALA A 50 4.37 15.98 -4.94
C ALA A 50 5.87 16.21 -5.02
N PHE A 51 6.54 15.53 -5.94
CA PHE A 51 7.97 15.63 -6.13
C PHE A 51 8.31 15.45 -7.61
N ASN A 52 9.01 16.42 -8.19
CA ASN A 52 9.39 16.40 -9.60
C ASN A 52 8.23 16.13 -10.57
N GLY A 53 7.06 16.72 -10.27
CA GLY A 53 5.88 16.53 -11.11
C GLY A 53 5.14 15.20 -10.87
N ILE A 54 5.66 14.33 -10.04
CA ILE A 54 4.98 13.07 -9.68
C ILE A 54 4.15 13.32 -8.43
N ARG A 55 2.86 12.99 -8.52
CA ARG A 55 1.92 13.09 -7.39
C ARG A 55 1.53 11.72 -6.91
N GLU A 56 1.68 11.50 -5.61
CA GLU A 56 1.32 10.23 -5.01
C GLU A 56 0.73 10.43 -3.61
N ILE A 57 -0.01 9.42 -3.15
CA ILE A 57 -0.51 9.36 -1.78
C ILE A 57 0.22 8.22 -1.10
N GLN A 58 0.80 8.50 0.07
CA GLN A 58 1.45 7.48 0.88
C GLN A 58 0.56 7.16 2.08
N TYR A 59 0.35 5.86 2.31
CA TYR A 59 -0.47 5.35 3.41
C TYR A 59 0.40 4.53 4.34
N VAL A 60 0.36 4.85 5.63
CA VAL A 60 0.96 3.99 6.66
C VAL A 60 -0.13 3.05 7.15
N CYS A 61 0.08 1.77 6.96
CA CYS A 61 -0.93 0.74 7.22
C CYS A 61 -0.39 -0.36 8.09
N SER A 62 -1.29 -1.13 8.70
CA SER A 62 -0.92 -2.38 9.33
C SER A 62 -1.82 -3.51 8.84
N ALA A 63 -1.26 -4.70 8.81
CA ALA A 63 -1.95 -5.92 8.44
C ALA A 63 -1.21 -7.14 8.98
N CYS A 64 -1.90 -8.27 9.00
CA CYS A 64 -1.28 -9.54 9.35
C CYS A 64 -0.64 -10.16 8.11
N LEU A 65 0.68 -10.31 8.13
CA LEU A 65 1.46 -10.96 7.08
C LEU A 65 2.16 -12.17 7.70
N ASN A 66 1.91 -13.37 7.19
CA ASN A 66 2.52 -14.60 7.72
C ASN A 66 2.31 -14.77 9.23
N ASN A 67 1.09 -14.54 9.70
CA ASN A 67 0.69 -14.61 11.11
C ASN A 67 1.38 -13.61 12.02
N MET A 68 1.96 -12.55 11.45
CA MET A 68 2.59 -11.47 12.21
C MET A 68 1.98 -10.14 11.80
N GLU A 69 1.67 -9.29 12.78
CA GLU A 69 1.28 -7.93 12.46
C GLU A 69 2.48 -7.15 11.97
N ARG A 70 2.32 -6.53 10.81
CA ARG A 70 3.37 -5.74 10.17
C ARG A 70 2.85 -4.34 9.88
N ILE A 71 3.76 -3.38 9.94
CA ILE A 71 3.49 -1.99 9.55
C ILE A 71 4.25 -1.71 8.27
N PHE A 72 3.55 -1.14 7.31
CA PHE A 72 4.14 -0.89 5.99
C PHE A 72 3.58 0.38 5.35
N ILE A 73 4.28 0.85 4.33
CA ILE A 73 3.87 2.02 3.55
C ILE A 73 3.41 1.56 2.17
N LEU A 74 2.19 1.94 1.80
CA LEU A 74 1.66 1.79 0.45
C LEU A 74 1.71 3.13 -0.26
N LYS A 75 2.04 3.11 -1.54
CA LYS A 75 2.03 4.30 -2.40
C LYS A 75 1.03 4.13 -3.52
N TYR A 76 0.25 5.17 -3.74
CA TYR A 76 -0.66 5.27 -4.88
C TYR A 76 -0.23 6.41 -5.78
N ASN A 77 0.10 6.13 -7.03
CA ASN A 77 0.42 7.15 -8.02
C ASN A 77 -0.88 7.67 -8.64
N ILE A 78 -1.16 8.95 -8.43
CA ILE A 78 -2.43 9.56 -8.84
C ILE A 78 -2.60 9.56 -10.36
N GLU A 79 -1.52 9.72 -11.10
CA GLU A 79 -1.59 9.81 -12.56
C GLU A 79 -1.70 8.45 -13.25
N SER A 80 -0.91 7.48 -12.80
CA SER A 80 -0.89 6.14 -13.40
C SER A 80 -1.93 5.19 -12.80
N HIS A 81 -2.51 5.54 -11.65
CA HIS A 81 -3.43 4.71 -10.88
C HIS A 81 -2.80 3.39 -10.40
N LYS A 82 -1.48 3.38 -10.23
CA LYS A 82 -0.76 2.19 -9.78
C LYS A 82 -0.45 2.25 -8.31
N TRP A 83 -0.53 1.07 -7.68
CA TRP A 83 -0.20 0.88 -6.27
C TRP A 83 1.09 0.10 -6.12
N VAL A 84 1.87 0.47 -5.11
CA VAL A 84 3.13 -0.20 -4.76
C VAL A 84 3.20 -0.37 -3.25
N MET A 85 3.62 -1.54 -2.79
CA MET A 85 4.05 -1.70 -1.40
C MET A 85 5.50 -1.22 -1.35
N PHE A 86 5.71 -0.05 -0.77
CA PHE A 86 6.99 0.64 -0.84
C PHE A 86 7.98 0.16 0.20
N LYS A 87 7.56 0.15 1.47
CA LYS A 87 8.42 -0.21 2.59
C LYS A 87 7.67 -1.04 3.61
N ILE A 88 8.41 -1.93 4.28
CA ILE A 88 7.95 -2.58 5.51
C ILE A 88 8.71 -1.90 6.64
N LEU A 89 7.98 -1.35 7.62
CA LEU A 89 8.56 -0.58 8.72
C LEU A 89 8.82 -1.44 9.96
N ALA A 90 7.92 -2.38 10.23
CA ALA A 90 8.06 -3.21 11.42
C ALA A 90 7.40 -4.58 11.27
#